data_387f4ea941f6fe38f2dbebdd7caee6b7
#
_entry.id   387f4ea941f6fe38f2dbebdd7caee6b7
#
_cell.length_a   1.000
_cell.length_b   1.000
_cell.length_c   1.000
_cell.angle_alpha   90.00
_cell.angle_beta   90.00
_cell.angle_gamma   90.00
#
_symmetry.space_group_name_H-M   'P 1'
#
loop_
_entity.id
_entity.type
_entity.pdbx_description
1 polymer ?
#
loop_
_entity_poly.entity_id
_entity_poly.type
_entity_poly.pdbx_seq_one_letter_code
_entity_poly.pdbx_strand_id
1 'polypeptide(L)'
;MNVSPRRPLFSRKPQSNIYRMFLWIIMLLGGIWMLQQINKGQIQPLFLATPTPTRTTQSYILEGDANFTAGKVNAAIIAYQEAVHVNPNDAETWAKLARIQTYSSAFLITDNEKRNRLLEALDSADKAVEIAPENSTAHAIRAFVLDWNADSSLYPDDLRQVQAYLVEAEQEALIALQLDNTNTLALAYYAEILIDQQKWNQAELQMQQALQNPDAEQLMDVHRINAYLLETLGQYNLAITEYEKAIALEPNFTFLYLRAGANYRRLAFEIQNPESARAVYEKSLEYFDKAVDINLQIEVKDPGPHISIARTYSQLGEFFAAARNVQKALEYEPTNADLYGQLGIIYFRSRNYEGSIFSFECAIRGCEGEESCLGRGLERCFPDLGFNPVEVTGQAISPNTIVYYYTYGSVLAALSRQRDNKCDEATEIFDEVTAELTANPDAYADGRETIVSIVQAGEEICESLAAGVPIPTSGDESVTATPALEGAMIDVTATPTP
;
A
#
# COMPACT_ATOMS: atom_id res chain seq x y z
N MET A 1 -27.04 64.42 74.25
CA MET A 1 -27.08 62.94 74.16
C MET A 1 -25.67 62.45 74.10
N ASN A 2 -25.14 61.94 75.26
CA ASN A 2 -23.82 61.37 75.35
C ASN A 2 -23.80 59.94 74.84
N VAL A 3 -23.04 59.68 73.81
CA VAL A 3 -22.78 58.33 73.32
C VAL A 3 -21.41 57.91 73.86
N SER A 4 -21.42 56.97 74.77
CA SER A 4 -20.19 56.41 75.36
C SER A 4 -19.59 55.38 74.33
N PRO A 5 -18.23 55.34 74.16
CA PRO A 5 -17.59 54.44 73.25
C PRO A 5 -17.68 52.97 73.76
N ARG A 6 -18.19 52.06 72.92
CA ARG A 6 -18.23 50.60 73.15
C ARG A 6 -16.78 50.09 73.18
N ARG A 7 -16.35 49.48 74.32
CA ARG A 7 -15.11 48.74 74.45
C ARG A 7 -15.11 47.49 73.56
N PRO A 8 -14.01 47.19 72.90
CA PRO A 8 -13.94 45.92 72.12
C PRO A 8 -13.90 44.72 73.06
N LEU A 9 -14.78 43.74 72.80
CA LEU A 9 -15.00 42.56 73.65
C LEU A 9 -13.88 41.51 73.62
N PHE A 10 -12.84 41.63 72.84
CA PHE A 10 -11.73 40.68 72.73
C PHE A 10 -10.38 41.42 72.61
N SER A 11 -9.71 41.69 73.67
CA SER A 11 -8.25 41.94 73.69
C SER A 11 -7.61 40.72 74.35
N ARG A 12 -7.29 39.70 73.56
CA ARG A 12 -6.36 38.67 74.02
C ARG A 12 -4.92 39.20 73.72
N LYS A 13 -4.15 39.52 74.75
CA LYS A 13 -2.71 39.63 74.63
C LYS A 13 -2.19 38.26 74.16
N PRO A 14 -1.35 38.18 73.17
CA PRO A 14 -0.71 36.92 72.78
C PRO A 14 0.26 36.56 73.94
N GLN A 15 -0.20 35.64 74.79
CA GLN A 15 0.74 35.00 75.74
C GLN A 15 1.44 33.91 74.91
N SER A 16 2.73 34.15 74.57
CA SER A 16 3.60 33.14 74.04
C SER A 16 3.79 32.04 75.06
N ASN A 17 3.13 30.89 74.86
CA ASN A 17 3.31 29.75 75.72
C ASN A 17 4.66 29.12 75.42
N ILE A 18 5.61 29.24 76.38
CA ILE A 18 7.01 28.80 76.27
C ILE A 18 7.06 27.29 75.82
N TYR A 19 6.11 26.48 76.25
CA TYR A 19 6.02 25.06 75.87
C TYR A 19 5.66 24.89 74.38
N ARG A 20 4.84 25.77 73.83
CA ARG A 20 4.56 25.80 72.39
C ARG A 20 5.75 26.17 71.56
N MET A 21 6.55 27.17 72.04
CA MET A 21 7.78 27.55 71.39
C MET A 21 8.80 26.42 71.39
N PHE A 22 8.95 25.73 72.54
CA PHE A 22 9.82 24.55 72.62
C PHE A 22 9.36 23.40 71.74
N LEU A 23 8.10 23.14 71.60
CA LEU A 23 7.54 22.11 70.73
C LEU A 23 7.82 22.40 69.25
N TRP A 24 7.67 23.66 68.83
CA TRP A 24 8.01 24.08 67.47
C TRP A 24 9.51 23.99 67.15
N ILE A 25 10.37 24.32 68.13
CA ILE A 25 11.82 24.19 68.01
C ILE A 25 12.22 22.71 67.85
N ILE A 26 11.63 21.81 68.66
CA ILE A 26 11.89 20.36 68.55
C ILE A 26 11.40 19.81 67.22
N MET A 27 10.22 20.22 66.73
CA MET A 27 9.72 19.82 65.41
C MET A 27 10.64 20.34 64.30
N LEU A 28 11.13 21.57 64.36
CA LEU A 28 12.06 22.14 63.40
C LEU A 28 13.39 21.37 63.38
N LEU A 29 13.96 21.11 64.55
CA LEU A 29 15.23 20.39 64.70
C LEU A 29 15.07 18.92 64.22
N GLY A 30 13.95 18.29 64.56
CA GLY A 30 13.60 16.95 64.07
C GLY A 30 13.42 16.91 62.55
N GLY A 31 12.75 17.92 62.00
CA GLY A 31 12.60 18.06 60.52
C GLY A 31 13.91 18.25 59.79
N ILE A 32 14.80 19.11 60.33
CA ILE A 32 16.16 19.34 59.79
C ILE A 32 17.00 18.06 59.89
N TRP A 33 16.92 17.35 61.01
CA TRP A 33 17.60 16.05 61.17
C TRP A 33 17.07 15.01 60.18
N MET A 34 15.78 14.95 60.00
CA MET A 34 15.14 14.03 59.04
C MET A 34 15.56 14.36 57.60
N LEU A 35 15.60 15.64 57.21
CA LEU A 35 16.09 16.08 55.91
C LEU A 35 17.56 15.71 55.69
N GLN A 36 18.40 15.84 56.76
CA GLN A 36 19.81 15.44 56.69
C GLN A 36 19.98 13.92 56.52
N GLN A 37 19.12 13.12 57.13
CA GLN A 37 19.15 11.66 56.97
C GLN A 37 18.66 11.24 55.60
N ILE A 38 17.66 11.94 55.04
CA ILE A 38 17.19 11.75 53.65
C ILE A 38 18.31 12.10 52.66
N ASN A 39 19.00 13.24 52.86
CA ASN A 39 20.12 13.65 52.00
C ASN A 39 21.34 12.70 52.07
N LYS A 40 21.53 12.00 53.20
CA LYS A 40 22.55 10.98 53.40
C LYS A 40 22.14 9.60 52.88
N GLY A 41 20.90 9.45 52.33
CA GLY A 41 20.41 8.18 51.82
C GLY A 41 20.07 7.15 52.88
N GLN A 42 20.02 7.52 54.18
CA GLN A 42 19.75 6.60 55.30
C GLN A 42 18.25 6.40 55.56
N ILE A 43 17.42 7.35 55.12
CA ILE A 43 15.97 7.27 55.20
C ILE A 43 15.40 7.61 53.82
N GLN A 44 14.61 6.70 53.25
CA GLN A 44 13.89 6.96 51.99
C GLN A 44 12.70 7.89 52.26
N PRO A 45 12.48 8.97 51.49
CA PRO A 45 11.30 9.81 51.63
C PRO A 45 10.03 8.99 51.38
N LEU A 46 9.00 9.22 52.20
CA LEU A 46 7.70 8.50 52.16
C LEU A 46 6.93 8.69 50.85
N PHE A 47 7.35 9.60 49.98
CA PHE A 47 6.73 9.94 48.70
C PHE A 47 7.74 9.99 47.54
N LEU A 48 8.78 9.16 47.57
CA LEU A 48 9.49 8.87 46.34
C LEU A 48 8.53 8.19 45.40
N ALA A 49 8.35 8.78 44.21
CA ALA A 49 7.73 8.07 43.13
C ALA A 49 8.46 6.72 42.97
N THR A 50 7.75 5.61 43.16
CA THR A 50 8.29 4.30 42.85
C THR A 50 8.80 4.40 41.43
N PRO A 51 10.09 4.10 41.14
CA PRO A 51 10.53 4.09 39.75
C PRO A 51 9.58 3.17 38.99
N THR A 52 8.89 3.71 37.99
CA THR A 52 8.07 2.90 37.10
C THR A 52 9.01 1.83 36.57
N PRO A 53 8.68 0.52 36.77
CA PRO A 53 9.57 -0.52 36.27
C PRO A 53 9.80 -0.26 34.79
N THR A 54 11.06 -0.08 34.39
CA THR A 54 11.44 0.07 32.98
C THR A 54 10.90 -1.15 32.25
N ARG A 55 10.10 -0.95 31.21
CA ARG A 55 9.57 -2.06 30.40
C ARG A 55 10.73 -2.92 29.91
N THR A 56 10.57 -4.23 30.00
CA THR A 56 11.59 -5.17 29.53
C THR A 56 11.50 -5.33 28.02
N THR A 57 12.61 -5.68 27.37
CA THR A 57 12.65 -6.07 25.93
C THR A 57 11.53 -7.04 25.60
N GLN A 58 11.35 -8.09 26.40
CA GLN A 58 10.29 -9.08 26.20
C GLN A 58 8.87 -8.48 26.20
N SER A 59 8.61 -7.46 27.00
CA SER A 59 7.30 -6.79 26.99
C SER A 59 7.04 -6.03 25.70
N TYR A 60 8.07 -5.44 25.09
CA TYR A 60 7.96 -4.79 23.79
C TYR A 60 7.83 -5.79 22.65
N ILE A 61 8.56 -6.91 22.71
CA ILE A 61 8.43 -8.01 21.72
C ILE A 61 7.00 -8.55 21.71
N LEU A 62 6.43 -8.88 22.89
CA LEU A 62 5.05 -9.36 22.98
C LEU A 62 4.02 -8.34 22.50
N GLU A 63 4.27 -7.04 22.72
CA GLU A 63 3.43 -5.98 22.16
C GLU A 63 3.57 -5.91 20.63
N GLY A 64 4.78 -6.07 20.12
CA GLY A 64 5.05 -6.16 18.68
C GLY A 64 4.33 -7.34 18.04
N ASP A 65 4.48 -8.54 18.60
CA ASP A 65 3.79 -9.75 18.14
C ASP A 65 2.26 -9.56 18.15
N ALA A 66 1.69 -9.03 19.25
CA ALA A 66 0.25 -8.79 19.36
C ALA A 66 -0.27 -7.74 18.37
N ASN A 67 0.49 -6.67 18.13
CA ASN A 67 0.13 -5.66 17.13
C ASN A 67 0.21 -6.21 15.71
N PHE A 68 1.20 -7.06 15.40
CA PHE A 68 1.30 -7.71 14.11
C PHE A 68 0.09 -8.60 13.82
N THR A 69 -0.25 -9.51 14.73
CA THR A 69 -1.44 -10.37 14.61
C THR A 69 -2.75 -9.56 14.55
N ALA A 70 -2.79 -8.37 15.18
CA ALA A 70 -3.90 -7.44 15.06
C ALA A 70 -3.93 -6.66 13.72
N GLY A 71 -2.95 -6.85 12.82
CA GLY A 71 -2.82 -6.12 11.57
C GLY A 71 -2.29 -4.68 11.70
N LYS A 72 -1.95 -4.26 12.93
CA LYS A 72 -1.43 -2.91 13.23
C LYS A 72 0.07 -2.83 12.99
N VAL A 73 0.48 -2.98 11.74
CA VAL A 73 1.88 -3.17 11.34
C VAL A 73 2.79 -2.01 11.81
N ASN A 74 2.36 -0.76 11.69
CA ASN A 74 3.14 0.38 12.17
C ASN A 74 3.32 0.38 13.70
N ALA A 75 2.30 -0.01 14.46
CA ALA A 75 2.41 -0.14 15.91
C ALA A 75 3.34 -1.30 16.31
N ALA A 76 3.33 -2.39 15.54
CA ALA A 76 4.27 -3.49 15.72
C ALA A 76 5.73 -3.04 15.48
N ILE A 77 5.99 -2.29 14.41
CA ILE A 77 7.32 -1.73 14.12
C ILE A 77 7.81 -0.87 15.28
N ILE A 78 6.99 0.05 15.79
CA ILE A 78 7.35 0.90 16.94
C ILE A 78 7.71 0.06 18.16
N ALA A 79 6.91 -0.96 18.46
CA ALA A 79 7.17 -1.83 19.61
C ALA A 79 8.50 -2.60 19.47
N TYR A 80 8.81 -3.14 18.28
CA TYR A 80 10.09 -3.81 18.04
C TYR A 80 11.27 -2.83 18.03
N GLN A 81 11.10 -1.60 17.53
CA GLN A 81 12.13 -0.55 17.63
C GLN A 81 12.47 -0.23 19.09
N GLU A 82 11.46 -0.13 19.96
CA GLU A 82 11.69 0.03 21.40
C GLU A 82 12.37 -1.21 22.01
N ALA A 83 12.01 -2.42 21.56
CA ALA A 83 12.65 -3.65 22.02
C ALA A 83 14.17 -3.67 21.70
N VAL A 84 14.56 -3.37 20.45
CA VAL A 84 15.98 -3.31 20.05
C VAL A 84 16.71 -2.11 20.66
N HIS A 85 16.00 -1.00 20.97
CA HIS A 85 16.58 0.11 21.72
C HIS A 85 16.97 -0.31 23.16
N VAL A 86 16.14 -1.11 23.82
CA VAL A 86 16.42 -1.64 25.18
C VAL A 86 17.50 -2.72 25.13
N ASN A 87 17.49 -3.61 24.14
CA ASN A 87 18.51 -4.65 23.94
C ASN A 87 19.05 -4.66 22.51
N PRO A 88 20.04 -3.84 22.18
CA PRO A 88 20.59 -3.72 20.82
C PRO A 88 21.28 -4.99 20.30
N ASN A 89 21.62 -5.94 21.18
CA ASN A 89 22.34 -7.16 20.82
C ASN A 89 21.41 -8.38 20.63
N ASP A 90 20.11 -8.16 20.44
CA ASP A 90 19.15 -9.22 20.21
C ASP A 90 18.89 -9.38 18.70
N ALA A 91 19.65 -10.28 18.06
CA ALA A 91 19.54 -10.55 16.63
C ALA A 91 18.16 -11.05 16.20
N GLU A 92 17.47 -11.82 17.06
CA GLU A 92 16.12 -12.31 16.76
C GLU A 92 15.11 -11.17 16.66
N THR A 93 15.18 -10.21 17.58
CA THR A 93 14.30 -9.03 17.55
C THR A 93 14.59 -8.15 16.34
N TRP A 94 15.86 -7.96 15.97
CA TRP A 94 16.23 -7.24 14.74
C TRP A 94 15.69 -7.95 13.48
N ALA A 95 15.79 -9.27 13.39
CA ALA A 95 15.23 -10.06 12.29
C ALA A 95 13.69 -9.94 12.22
N LYS A 96 12.99 -9.99 13.35
CA LYS A 96 11.53 -9.75 13.41
C LYS A 96 11.17 -8.33 12.93
N LEU A 97 11.92 -7.33 13.36
CA LEU A 97 11.72 -5.94 12.93
C LEU A 97 11.90 -5.82 11.42
N ALA A 98 12.97 -6.37 10.86
CA ALA A 98 13.24 -6.36 9.42
C ALA A 98 12.09 -7.01 8.62
N ARG A 99 11.63 -8.19 9.04
CA ARG A 99 10.52 -8.90 8.39
C ARG A 99 9.23 -8.07 8.38
N ILE A 100 8.88 -7.44 9.49
CA ILE A 100 7.65 -6.62 9.60
C ILE A 100 7.78 -5.33 8.79
N GLN A 101 8.95 -4.68 8.81
CA GLN A 101 9.21 -3.51 7.97
C GLN A 101 9.05 -3.85 6.49
N THR A 102 9.54 -5.03 6.06
CA THR A 102 9.37 -5.50 4.68
C THR A 102 7.89 -5.64 4.33
N TYR A 103 7.10 -6.38 5.12
CA TYR A 103 5.67 -6.49 4.88
C TYR A 103 4.94 -5.14 4.92
N SER A 104 5.39 -4.21 5.77
CA SER A 104 4.76 -2.89 5.87
C SER A 104 4.91 -2.05 4.62
N SER A 105 5.90 -2.33 3.77
CA SER A 105 6.08 -1.62 2.50
C SER A 105 4.90 -1.81 1.55
N ALA A 106 4.24 -2.98 1.60
CA ALA A 106 3.07 -3.27 0.78
C ALA A 106 1.84 -2.40 1.09
N PHE A 107 1.82 -1.71 2.25
CA PHE A 107 0.74 -0.80 2.65
C PHE A 107 1.07 0.67 2.39
N LEU A 108 2.25 0.96 1.84
CA LEU A 108 2.66 2.31 1.51
C LEU A 108 2.26 2.64 0.07
N ILE A 109 1.93 3.91 -0.14
CA ILE A 109 1.30 4.39 -1.36
C ILE A 109 2.33 4.72 -2.43
N THR A 110 3.35 5.50 -2.04
CA THR A 110 4.34 6.00 -3.01
C THR A 110 5.56 5.09 -3.08
N ASP A 111 6.13 4.95 -4.27
CA ASP A 111 7.36 4.15 -4.48
C ASP A 111 8.53 4.65 -3.63
N ASN A 112 8.57 5.96 -3.37
CA ASN A 112 9.59 6.54 -2.51
C ASN A 112 9.43 6.11 -1.03
N GLU A 113 8.19 6.07 -0.51
CA GLU A 113 7.92 5.57 0.84
C GLU A 113 8.20 4.07 0.94
N LYS A 114 7.80 3.28 -0.06
CA LYS A 114 8.10 1.84 -0.14
C LYS A 114 9.60 1.60 -0.11
N ARG A 115 10.35 2.27 -0.99
CA ARG A 115 11.81 2.19 -1.05
C ARG A 115 12.46 2.52 0.29
N ASN A 116 12.08 3.64 0.90
CA ASN A 116 12.63 4.05 2.19
C ASN A 116 12.35 2.99 3.27
N ARG A 117 11.15 2.42 3.31
CA ARG A 117 10.78 1.40 4.26
C ARG A 117 11.57 0.10 4.04
N LEU A 118 11.78 -0.29 2.80
CA LEU A 118 12.59 -1.48 2.47
C LEU A 118 14.08 -1.27 2.78
N LEU A 119 14.60 -0.05 2.63
CA LEU A 119 15.96 0.29 3.09
C LEU A 119 16.08 0.27 4.63
N GLU A 120 15.06 0.74 5.36
CA GLU A 120 15.00 0.58 6.83
C GLU A 120 14.98 -0.90 7.22
N ALA A 121 14.23 -1.74 6.49
CA ALA A 121 14.19 -3.18 6.70
C ALA A 121 15.56 -3.82 6.46
N LEU A 122 16.28 -3.39 5.43
CA LEU A 122 17.62 -3.88 5.12
C LEU A 122 18.63 -3.52 6.22
N ASP A 123 18.60 -2.28 6.73
CA ASP A 123 19.44 -1.89 7.87
C ASP A 123 19.17 -2.75 9.11
N SER A 124 17.90 -3.06 9.37
CA SER A 124 17.50 -3.95 10.47
C SER A 124 17.99 -5.40 10.26
N ALA A 125 17.90 -5.91 9.04
CA ALA A 125 18.38 -7.25 8.68
C ALA A 125 19.91 -7.34 8.75
N ASP A 126 20.63 -6.31 8.29
CA ASP A 126 22.08 -6.19 8.40
C ASP A 126 22.54 -6.23 9.86
N LYS A 127 21.81 -5.54 10.76
CA LYS A 127 22.07 -5.60 12.20
C LYS A 127 21.86 -7.01 12.77
N ALA A 128 20.83 -7.73 12.35
CA ALA A 128 20.60 -9.09 12.79
C ALA A 128 21.77 -10.01 12.41
N VAL A 129 22.26 -9.92 11.18
CA VAL A 129 23.41 -10.71 10.68
C VAL A 129 24.72 -10.26 11.33
N GLU A 130 24.96 -8.94 11.52
CA GLU A 130 26.15 -8.42 12.23
C GLU A 130 26.27 -8.98 13.64
N ILE A 131 25.14 -9.07 14.38
CA ILE A 131 25.10 -9.58 15.76
C ILE A 131 25.27 -11.11 15.81
N ALA A 132 24.66 -11.81 14.87
CA ALA A 132 24.64 -13.29 14.86
C ALA A 132 24.95 -13.85 13.45
N PRO A 133 26.21 -13.76 13.00
CA PRO A 133 26.61 -14.16 11.65
C PRO A 133 26.51 -15.67 11.37
N GLU A 134 26.30 -16.49 12.39
CA GLU A 134 26.05 -17.93 12.24
C GLU A 134 24.57 -18.31 12.45
N ASN A 135 23.67 -17.31 12.43
CA ASN A 135 22.25 -17.55 12.59
C ASN A 135 21.55 -17.69 11.22
N SER A 136 21.15 -18.90 10.87
CA SER A 136 20.46 -19.21 9.61
C SER A 136 19.21 -18.34 9.38
N THR A 137 18.41 -18.09 10.42
CA THR A 137 17.20 -17.28 10.31
C THR A 137 17.51 -15.81 10.03
N ALA A 138 18.59 -15.25 10.61
CA ALA A 138 18.99 -13.87 10.32
C ALA A 138 19.36 -13.71 8.83
N HIS A 139 20.14 -14.64 8.28
CA HIS A 139 20.46 -14.66 6.84
C HIS A 139 19.22 -14.89 5.97
N ALA A 140 18.30 -15.77 6.37
CA ALA A 140 17.05 -16.00 5.66
C ALA A 140 16.18 -14.73 5.58
N ILE A 141 16.08 -14.00 6.69
CA ILE A 141 15.34 -12.72 6.71
C ILE A 141 16.05 -11.65 5.87
N ARG A 142 17.39 -11.60 5.91
CA ARG A 142 18.14 -10.68 5.05
C ARG A 142 17.93 -10.99 3.57
N ALA A 143 17.91 -12.25 3.20
CA ALA A 143 17.59 -12.69 1.84
C ALA A 143 16.20 -12.24 1.40
N PHE A 144 15.19 -12.42 2.23
CA PHE A 144 13.82 -11.96 2.01
C PHE A 144 13.74 -10.43 1.83
N VAL A 145 14.42 -9.66 2.67
CA VAL A 145 14.44 -8.19 2.57
C VAL A 145 15.12 -7.72 1.29
N LEU A 146 16.22 -8.35 0.89
CA LEU A 146 16.93 -8.04 -0.35
C LEU A 146 16.08 -8.35 -1.59
N ASP A 147 15.34 -9.45 -1.57
CA ASP A 147 14.42 -9.84 -2.63
C ASP A 147 13.32 -8.78 -2.84
N TRP A 148 12.69 -8.33 -1.76
CA TRP A 148 11.68 -7.26 -1.84
C TRP A 148 12.27 -5.89 -2.24
N ASN A 149 13.54 -5.64 -1.95
CA ASN A 149 14.25 -4.47 -2.49
C ASN A 149 14.54 -4.59 -3.99
N ALA A 150 14.45 -5.78 -4.57
CA ALA A 150 14.70 -6.01 -5.99
C ALA A 150 13.50 -5.70 -6.89
N ASP A 151 12.46 -5.06 -6.37
CA ASP A 151 11.30 -4.63 -7.17
C ASP A 151 11.72 -3.59 -8.21
N SER A 152 11.58 -3.96 -9.49
CA SER A 152 11.94 -3.10 -10.63
C SER A 152 11.12 -1.81 -10.72
N SER A 153 9.91 -1.79 -10.17
CA SER A 153 9.08 -0.59 -10.11
C SER A 153 9.67 0.50 -9.22
N LEU A 154 10.44 0.10 -8.21
CA LEU A 154 11.12 1.02 -7.30
C LEU A 154 12.39 1.64 -7.89
N TYR A 155 12.96 1.02 -8.93
CA TYR A 155 14.22 1.42 -9.57
C TYR A 155 14.08 1.42 -11.10
N PRO A 156 13.14 2.20 -11.67
CA PRO A 156 12.86 2.16 -13.12
C PRO A 156 14.07 2.52 -13.98
N ASP A 157 14.96 3.37 -13.46
CA ASP A 157 16.15 3.84 -14.15
C ASP A 157 17.43 3.06 -13.82
N ASP A 158 17.37 2.11 -12.89
CA ASP A 158 18.53 1.33 -12.42
C ASP A 158 18.27 -0.17 -12.24
N LEU A 159 18.00 -0.84 -13.35
CA LEU A 159 17.84 -2.30 -13.39
C LEU A 159 19.10 -3.06 -12.91
N ARG A 160 20.29 -2.42 -12.90
CA ARG A 160 21.50 -3.05 -12.35
C ARG A 160 21.43 -3.16 -10.84
N GLN A 161 20.80 -2.18 -10.18
CA GLN A 161 20.57 -2.24 -8.74
C GLN A 161 19.60 -3.38 -8.39
N VAL A 162 18.52 -3.52 -9.14
CA VAL A 162 17.56 -4.64 -9.01
C VAL A 162 18.30 -5.98 -9.13
N GLN A 163 19.10 -6.15 -10.18
CA GLN A 163 19.87 -7.37 -10.37
C GLN A 163 20.90 -7.62 -9.26
N ALA A 164 21.51 -6.57 -8.72
CA ALA A 164 22.46 -6.67 -7.61
C ALA A 164 21.75 -7.20 -6.34
N TYR A 165 20.55 -6.68 -6.01
CA TYR A 165 19.76 -7.15 -4.89
C TYR A 165 19.37 -8.64 -5.06
N LEU A 166 18.88 -9.05 -6.24
CA LEU A 166 18.53 -10.46 -6.48
C LEU A 166 19.72 -11.42 -6.31
N VAL A 167 20.91 -11.01 -6.79
CA VAL A 167 22.13 -11.82 -6.64
C VAL A 167 22.54 -11.91 -5.17
N GLU A 168 22.48 -10.82 -4.43
CA GLU A 168 22.81 -10.80 -3.00
C GLU A 168 21.77 -11.59 -2.19
N ALA A 169 20.46 -11.47 -2.52
CA ALA A 169 19.40 -12.25 -1.90
C ALA A 169 19.64 -13.76 -2.05
N GLU A 170 19.98 -14.23 -3.27
CA GLU A 170 20.31 -15.63 -3.52
C GLU A 170 21.53 -16.09 -2.71
N GLN A 171 22.57 -15.27 -2.59
CA GLN A 171 23.75 -15.57 -1.79
C GLN A 171 23.40 -15.72 -0.30
N GLU A 172 22.62 -14.80 0.25
CA GLU A 172 22.19 -14.86 1.65
C GLU A 172 21.29 -16.07 1.94
N ALA A 173 20.38 -16.41 1.03
CA ALA A 173 19.57 -17.61 1.16
C ALA A 173 20.41 -18.89 1.16
N LEU A 174 21.44 -18.96 0.32
CA LEU A 174 22.39 -20.09 0.29
C LEU A 174 23.24 -20.17 1.56
N ILE A 175 23.66 -19.02 2.12
CA ILE A 175 24.36 -18.99 3.42
C ILE A 175 23.42 -19.51 4.51
N ALA A 176 22.18 -19.06 4.55
CA ALA A 176 21.19 -19.54 5.51
C ALA A 176 21.05 -21.08 5.46
N LEU A 177 20.94 -21.65 4.25
CA LEU A 177 20.82 -23.09 4.05
C LEU A 177 22.14 -23.87 4.31
N GLN A 178 23.29 -23.22 4.19
CA GLN A 178 24.58 -23.83 4.61
C GLN A 178 24.68 -23.89 6.12
N LEU A 179 24.17 -22.93 6.84
CA LEU A 179 24.13 -22.88 8.30
C LEU A 179 23.12 -23.89 8.87
N ASP A 180 21.94 -23.97 8.26
CA ASP A 180 20.88 -24.91 8.61
C ASP A 180 20.02 -25.25 7.38
N ASN A 181 20.27 -26.39 6.78
CA ASN A 181 19.57 -26.87 5.59
C ASN A 181 18.13 -27.34 5.86
N THR A 182 17.70 -27.34 7.11
CA THR A 182 16.32 -27.64 7.53
C THR A 182 15.54 -26.41 7.95
N ASN A 183 16.11 -25.21 7.86
CA ASN A 183 15.42 -23.98 8.19
C ASN A 183 14.29 -23.72 7.18
N THR A 184 13.05 -23.85 7.66
CA THR A 184 11.83 -23.74 6.84
C THR A 184 11.69 -22.37 6.19
N LEU A 185 12.00 -21.29 6.91
CA LEU A 185 11.96 -19.92 6.36
C LEU A 185 13.04 -19.71 5.29
N ALA A 186 14.26 -20.25 5.50
CA ALA A 186 15.33 -20.15 4.51
C ALA A 186 14.96 -20.86 3.20
N LEU A 187 14.35 -22.06 3.28
CA LEU A 187 13.85 -22.78 2.11
C LEU A 187 12.74 -22.01 1.40
N ALA A 188 11.79 -21.45 2.15
CA ALA A 188 10.67 -20.71 1.60
C ALA A 188 11.12 -19.39 0.93
N TYR A 189 11.92 -18.56 1.58
CA TYR A 189 12.42 -17.32 1.00
C TYR A 189 13.36 -17.57 -0.18
N TYR A 190 14.15 -18.64 -0.15
CA TYR A 190 14.91 -19.02 -1.33
C TYR A 190 14.02 -19.43 -2.50
N ALA A 191 12.89 -20.08 -2.23
CA ALA A 191 11.89 -20.36 -3.27
C ALA A 191 11.30 -19.06 -3.85
N GLU A 192 11.01 -18.03 -3.03
CA GLU A 192 10.51 -16.73 -3.48
C GLU A 192 11.51 -16.04 -4.42
N ILE A 193 12.77 -15.94 -4.01
CA ILE A 193 13.87 -15.41 -4.84
C ILE A 193 13.97 -16.14 -6.19
N LEU A 194 13.84 -17.46 -6.18
CA LEU A 194 13.87 -18.26 -7.41
C LEU A 194 12.64 -18.02 -8.32
N ILE A 195 11.47 -17.72 -7.75
CA ILE A 195 10.28 -17.31 -8.51
C ILE A 195 10.57 -16.00 -9.24
N ASP A 196 11.10 -14.99 -8.54
CA ASP A 196 11.37 -13.67 -9.09
C ASP A 196 12.50 -13.69 -10.13
N GLN A 197 13.42 -14.65 -10.01
CA GLN A 197 14.40 -14.97 -11.05
C GLN A 197 13.86 -15.86 -12.18
N GLN A 198 12.57 -16.20 -12.20
CA GLN A 198 11.91 -17.08 -13.17
C GLN A 198 12.50 -18.51 -13.22
N LYS A 199 13.11 -18.97 -12.14
CA LYS A 199 13.68 -20.31 -11.96
C LYS A 199 12.65 -21.28 -11.35
N TRP A 200 11.47 -21.36 -11.94
CA TRP A 200 10.27 -21.98 -11.34
C TRP A 200 10.44 -23.44 -10.89
N ASN A 201 11.14 -24.29 -11.69
CA ASN A 201 11.40 -25.69 -11.31
C ASN A 201 12.25 -25.80 -10.04
N GLN A 202 13.20 -24.87 -9.82
CA GLN A 202 14.02 -24.85 -8.63
C GLN A 202 13.23 -24.32 -7.43
N ALA A 203 12.40 -23.28 -7.65
CA ALA A 203 11.49 -22.75 -6.65
C ALA A 203 10.54 -23.84 -6.11
N GLU A 204 9.94 -24.63 -7.02
CA GLU A 204 9.07 -25.75 -6.65
C GLU A 204 9.80 -26.78 -5.77
N LEU A 205 11.04 -27.13 -6.10
CA LEU A 205 11.83 -28.05 -5.32
C LEU A 205 12.10 -27.54 -3.90
N GLN A 206 12.49 -26.26 -3.76
CA GLN A 206 12.73 -25.65 -2.45
C GLN A 206 11.43 -25.57 -1.63
N MET A 207 10.33 -25.18 -2.28
CA MET A 207 9.03 -25.10 -1.63
C MET A 207 8.54 -26.47 -1.15
N GLN A 208 8.73 -27.54 -1.95
CA GLN A 208 8.40 -28.90 -1.55
C GLN A 208 9.22 -29.34 -0.31
N GLN A 209 10.50 -28.95 -0.22
CA GLN A 209 11.32 -29.23 0.96
C GLN A 209 10.83 -28.45 2.18
N ALA A 210 10.50 -27.16 2.03
CA ALA A 210 9.93 -26.34 3.10
C ALA A 210 8.64 -26.96 3.67
N LEU A 211 7.73 -27.39 2.79
CA LEU A 211 6.44 -27.99 3.17
C LEU A 211 6.55 -29.35 3.86
N GLN A 212 7.70 -30.04 3.77
CA GLN A 212 7.94 -31.30 4.49
C GLN A 212 8.35 -31.06 5.95
N ASN A 213 8.74 -29.87 6.33
CA ASN A 213 9.15 -29.55 7.67
C ASN A 213 7.94 -29.47 8.63
N PRO A 214 8.09 -29.93 9.89
CA PRO A 214 6.97 -30.00 10.83
C PRO A 214 6.34 -28.66 11.23
N ASP A 215 7.09 -27.57 11.12
CA ASP A 215 6.69 -26.21 11.46
C ASP A 215 6.07 -25.45 10.28
N ALA A 216 6.15 -25.99 9.06
CA ALA A 216 5.67 -25.33 7.84
C ALA A 216 4.21 -24.89 7.92
N GLU A 217 3.33 -25.75 8.49
CA GLU A 217 1.90 -25.46 8.62
C GLU A 217 1.58 -24.29 9.57
N GLN A 218 2.55 -23.86 10.39
CA GLN A 218 2.37 -22.77 11.37
C GLN A 218 3.00 -21.45 10.89
N LEU A 219 3.63 -21.46 9.72
CA LEU A 219 4.34 -20.31 9.17
C LEU A 219 3.54 -19.68 8.02
N MET A 220 3.01 -18.50 8.29
CA MET A 220 2.26 -17.71 7.28
C MET A 220 3.09 -17.49 6.00
N ASP A 221 4.40 -17.22 6.14
CA ASP A 221 5.30 -17.00 5.01
C ASP A 221 5.36 -18.20 4.07
N VAL A 222 5.39 -19.41 4.61
CA VAL A 222 5.44 -20.65 3.82
C VAL A 222 4.19 -20.78 2.94
N HIS A 223 3.00 -20.58 3.51
CA HIS A 223 1.76 -20.63 2.76
C HIS A 223 1.64 -19.49 1.76
N ARG A 224 2.06 -18.27 2.13
CA ARG A 224 2.10 -17.11 1.24
C ARG A 224 2.98 -17.36 0.02
N ILE A 225 4.19 -17.86 0.24
CA ILE A 225 5.16 -18.10 -0.85
C ILE A 225 4.71 -19.29 -1.72
N ASN A 226 4.17 -20.35 -1.10
CA ASN A 226 3.59 -21.45 -1.87
C ASN A 226 2.41 -20.98 -2.73
N ALA A 227 1.55 -20.11 -2.19
CA ALA A 227 0.47 -19.50 -2.95
C ALA A 227 1.02 -18.65 -4.11
N TYR A 228 2.07 -17.87 -3.89
CA TYR A 228 2.71 -17.07 -4.93
C TYR A 228 3.31 -17.94 -6.04
N LEU A 229 3.99 -19.03 -5.69
CA LEU A 229 4.48 -20.02 -6.67
C LEU A 229 3.32 -20.59 -7.53
N LEU A 230 2.25 -21.06 -6.88
CA LEU A 230 1.10 -21.62 -7.55
C LEU A 230 0.38 -20.61 -8.44
N GLU A 231 0.29 -19.34 -7.98
CA GLU A 231 -0.25 -18.24 -8.78
C GLU A 231 0.60 -18.00 -10.05
N THR A 232 1.92 -17.99 -9.92
CA THR A 232 2.85 -17.81 -11.04
C THR A 232 2.77 -18.95 -12.04
N LEU A 233 2.46 -20.17 -11.59
CA LEU A 233 2.23 -21.34 -12.42
C LEU A 233 0.79 -21.40 -13.01
N GLY A 234 -0.05 -20.39 -12.76
CA GLY A 234 -1.45 -20.35 -13.21
C GLY A 234 -2.38 -21.32 -12.46
N GLN A 235 -1.93 -21.87 -11.34
CA GLN A 235 -2.71 -22.84 -10.55
C GLN A 235 -3.57 -22.10 -9.51
N TYR A 236 -4.43 -21.18 -9.97
CA TYR A 236 -5.15 -20.22 -9.12
C TYR A 236 -5.99 -20.86 -8.01
N ASN A 237 -6.66 -22.01 -8.27
CA ASN A 237 -7.43 -22.73 -7.24
C ASN A 237 -6.55 -23.17 -6.06
N LEU A 238 -5.34 -23.69 -6.34
CA LEU A 238 -4.41 -24.12 -5.31
C LEU A 238 -3.78 -22.92 -4.60
N ALA A 239 -3.47 -21.85 -5.35
CA ALA A 239 -2.98 -20.60 -4.77
C ALA A 239 -3.98 -20.02 -3.76
N ILE A 240 -5.28 -19.98 -4.10
CA ILE A 240 -6.34 -19.54 -3.20
C ILE A 240 -6.34 -20.35 -1.90
N THR A 241 -6.25 -21.69 -2.02
CA THR A 241 -6.23 -22.58 -0.84
C THR A 241 -5.05 -22.26 0.08
N GLU A 242 -3.87 -21.99 -0.48
CA GLU A 242 -2.70 -21.64 0.32
C GLU A 242 -2.81 -20.22 0.91
N TYR A 243 -3.35 -19.24 0.19
CA TYR A 243 -3.66 -17.92 0.77
C TYR A 243 -4.68 -18.03 1.91
N GLU A 244 -5.69 -18.89 1.81
CA GLU A 244 -6.66 -19.12 2.90
C GLU A 244 -5.98 -19.70 4.14
N LYS A 245 -4.99 -20.58 4.01
CA LYS A 245 -4.18 -21.06 5.14
C LYS A 245 -3.36 -19.92 5.75
N ALA A 246 -2.71 -19.09 4.93
CA ALA A 246 -1.98 -17.92 5.40
C ALA A 246 -2.91 -16.93 6.14
N ILE A 247 -4.11 -16.69 5.64
CA ILE A 247 -5.17 -15.87 6.27
C ILE A 247 -5.61 -16.46 7.62
N ALA A 248 -5.71 -17.79 7.72
CA ALA A 248 -6.07 -18.43 8.98
C ALA A 248 -5.02 -18.21 10.08
N LEU A 249 -3.75 -18.06 9.70
CA LEU A 249 -2.65 -17.76 10.62
C LEU A 249 -2.58 -16.27 10.98
N GLU A 250 -2.79 -15.37 9.99
CA GLU A 250 -2.74 -13.92 10.17
C GLU A 250 -4.02 -13.26 9.59
N PRO A 251 -5.15 -13.36 10.31
CA PRO A 251 -6.47 -13.00 9.78
C PRO A 251 -6.70 -11.50 9.58
N ASN A 252 -5.83 -10.65 10.11
CA ASN A 252 -5.92 -9.19 9.95
C ASN A 252 -4.88 -8.64 8.97
N PHE A 253 -4.18 -9.51 8.24
CA PHE A 253 -3.19 -9.09 7.26
C PHE A 253 -3.85 -8.92 5.89
N THR A 254 -4.29 -7.70 5.58
CA THR A 254 -5.14 -7.36 4.41
C THR A 254 -4.50 -7.70 3.07
N PHE A 255 -3.17 -7.65 2.98
CA PHE A 255 -2.40 -8.08 1.81
C PHE A 255 -2.78 -9.49 1.33
N LEU A 256 -2.97 -10.45 2.25
CA LEU A 256 -3.33 -11.83 1.91
C LEU A 256 -4.72 -11.92 1.25
N TYR A 257 -5.68 -11.11 1.73
CA TYR A 257 -7.02 -11.04 1.15
C TYR A 257 -6.98 -10.43 -0.25
N LEU A 258 -6.14 -9.42 -0.48
CA LEU A 258 -5.95 -8.83 -1.80
C LEU A 258 -5.40 -9.86 -2.79
N ARG A 259 -4.41 -10.66 -2.37
CA ARG A 259 -3.83 -11.71 -3.22
C ARG A 259 -4.83 -12.84 -3.49
N ALA A 260 -5.54 -13.34 -2.48
CA ALA A 260 -6.57 -14.36 -2.66
C ALA A 260 -7.71 -13.86 -3.58
N GLY A 261 -8.20 -12.64 -3.36
CA GLY A 261 -9.22 -12.01 -4.21
C GLY A 261 -8.76 -11.83 -5.65
N ALA A 262 -7.50 -11.45 -5.88
CA ALA A 262 -6.92 -11.35 -7.22
C ALA A 262 -6.86 -12.71 -7.93
N ASN A 263 -6.54 -13.78 -7.22
CA ASN A 263 -6.55 -15.14 -7.77
C ASN A 263 -7.96 -15.61 -8.11
N TYR A 264 -8.98 -15.31 -7.27
CA TYR A 264 -10.38 -15.55 -7.64
C TYR A 264 -10.77 -14.78 -8.91
N ARG A 265 -10.34 -13.53 -9.06
CA ARG A 265 -10.62 -12.73 -10.27
C ARG A 265 -9.96 -13.32 -11.53
N ARG A 266 -8.70 -13.79 -11.43
CA ARG A 266 -8.00 -14.47 -12.54
C ARG A 266 -8.71 -15.77 -12.90
N LEU A 267 -9.07 -16.58 -11.91
CA LEU A 267 -9.82 -17.80 -12.12
C LEU A 267 -11.17 -17.54 -12.82
N ALA A 268 -11.89 -16.48 -12.41
CA ALA A 268 -13.15 -16.09 -13.02
C ALA A 268 -12.98 -15.73 -14.52
N PHE A 269 -11.87 -15.05 -14.86
CA PHE A 269 -11.55 -14.67 -16.23
C PHE A 269 -11.34 -15.88 -17.16
N GLU A 270 -10.84 -17.00 -16.64
CA GLU A 270 -10.65 -18.23 -17.42
C GLU A 270 -11.93 -19.03 -17.65
N ILE A 271 -12.99 -18.75 -16.90
CA ILE A 271 -14.26 -19.48 -16.97
C ILE A 271 -15.09 -18.98 -18.16
N GLN A 272 -15.35 -19.86 -19.12
CA GLN A 272 -16.14 -19.54 -20.33
C GLN A 272 -17.63 -19.32 -20.05
N ASN A 273 -18.20 -20.01 -19.06
CA ASN A 273 -19.60 -19.84 -18.70
C ASN A 273 -19.83 -18.55 -17.90
N PRO A 274 -20.61 -17.57 -18.39
CA PRO A 274 -20.75 -16.27 -17.76
C PRO A 274 -21.36 -16.31 -16.36
N GLU A 275 -22.33 -17.24 -16.10
CA GLU A 275 -22.93 -17.34 -14.76
C GLU A 275 -21.94 -17.90 -13.74
N SER A 276 -21.18 -18.92 -14.16
CA SER A 276 -20.11 -19.48 -13.31
C SER A 276 -18.99 -18.49 -13.08
N ALA A 277 -18.56 -17.75 -14.11
CA ALA A 277 -17.58 -16.69 -13.99
C ALA A 277 -18.04 -15.60 -13.00
N ARG A 278 -19.32 -15.16 -13.14
CA ARG A 278 -19.90 -14.17 -12.24
C ARG A 278 -19.84 -14.60 -10.77
N ALA A 279 -20.20 -15.84 -10.48
CA ALA A 279 -20.15 -16.38 -9.11
C ALA A 279 -18.73 -16.34 -8.52
N VAL A 280 -17.70 -16.58 -9.35
CA VAL A 280 -16.29 -16.52 -8.91
C VAL A 280 -15.82 -15.07 -8.78
N TYR A 281 -16.26 -14.14 -9.64
CA TYR A 281 -16.03 -12.70 -9.44
C TYR A 281 -16.67 -12.19 -8.14
N GLU A 282 -17.88 -12.66 -7.80
CA GLU A 282 -18.52 -12.30 -6.53
C GLU A 282 -17.70 -12.80 -5.33
N LYS A 283 -17.07 -13.97 -5.42
CA LYS A 283 -16.09 -14.41 -4.40
C LYS A 283 -14.87 -13.50 -4.30
N SER A 284 -14.31 -13.07 -5.42
CA SER A 284 -13.24 -12.09 -5.45
C SER A 284 -13.63 -10.81 -4.69
N LEU A 285 -14.84 -10.29 -4.93
CA LEU A 285 -15.36 -9.11 -4.23
C LEU A 285 -15.49 -9.32 -2.70
N GLU A 286 -15.95 -10.51 -2.25
CA GLU A 286 -16.04 -10.84 -0.81
C GLU A 286 -14.68 -10.71 -0.11
N TYR A 287 -13.59 -11.13 -0.76
CA TYR A 287 -12.24 -11.02 -0.20
C TYR A 287 -11.76 -9.57 -0.16
N PHE A 288 -12.01 -8.79 -1.21
CA PHE A 288 -11.64 -7.38 -1.22
C PHE A 288 -12.46 -6.55 -0.22
N ASP A 289 -13.76 -6.81 -0.10
CA ASP A 289 -14.60 -6.17 0.90
C ASP A 289 -14.12 -6.50 2.32
N LYS A 290 -13.66 -7.74 2.55
CA LYS A 290 -13.06 -8.12 3.81
C LYS A 290 -11.78 -7.33 4.12
N ALA A 291 -10.95 -7.08 3.12
CA ALA A 291 -9.78 -6.23 3.27
C ALA A 291 -10.17 -4.77 3.60
N VAL A 292 -11.23 -4.22 2.98
CA VAL A 292 -11.77 -2.90 3.33
C VAL A 292 -12.22 -2.86 4.79
N ASP A 293 -12.98 -3.87 5.24
CA ASP A 293 -13.50 -3.95 6.60
C ASP A 293 -12.36 -3.99 7.65
N ILE A 294 -11.33 -4.78 7.38
CA ILE A 294 -10.15 -4.87 8.25
C ILE A 294 -9.42 -3.51 8.29
N ASN A 295 -9.17 -2.90 7.13
CA ASN A 295 -8.51 -1.60 7.06
C ASN A 295 -9.27 -0.51 7.82
N LEU A 296 -10.61 -0.53 7.77
CA LEU A 296 -11.45 0.37 8.58
C LEU A 296 -11.32 0.10 10.09
N GLN A 297 -11.23 -1.16 10.50
CA GLN A 297 -11.08 -1.54 11.92
C GLN A 297 -9.72 -1.14 12.50
N ILE A 298 -8.66 -1.23 11.70
CA ILE A 298 -7.30 -0.88 12.12
C ILE A 298 -6.90 0.55 11.75
N GLU A 299 -7.85 1.33 11.19
CA GLU A 299 -7.68 2.74 10.80
C GLU A 299 -6.57 2.96 9.74
N VAL A 300 -6.41 1.99 8.83
CA VAL A 300 -5.48 2.09 7.70
C VAL A 300 -6.21 2.63 6.47
N LYS A 301 -5.62 3.65 5.84
CA LYS A 301 -6.11 4.22 4.57
C LYS A 301 -5.30 3.62 3.42
N ASP A 302 -5.74 2.46 2.95
CA ASP A 302 -5.16 1.77 1.81
C ASP A 302 -6.17 1.78 0.64
N PRO A 303 -5.85 2.39 -0.51
CA PRO A 303 -6.72 2.42 -1.68
C PRO A 303 -6.78 1.06 -2.41
N GLY A 304 -5.81 0.17 -2.18
CA GLY A 304 -5.65 -1.10 -2.89
C GLY A 304 -6.90 -1.98 -2.96
N PRO A 305 -7.64 -2.19 -1.85
CA PRO A 305 -8.90 -2.92 -1.88
C PRO A 305 -9.94 -2.28 -2.81
N HIS A 306 -10.12 -0.96 -2.75
CA HIS A 306 -11.08 -0.25 -3.61
C HIS A 306 -10.70 -0.30 -5.08
N ILE A 307 -9.40 -0.20 -5.41
CA ILE A 307 -8.88 -0.38 -6.78
C ILE A 307 -9.20 -1.80 -7.28
N SER A 308 -8.97 -2.81 -6.44
CA SER A 308 -9.22 -4.21 -6.76
C SER A 308 -10.71 -4.50 -7.00
N ILE A 309 -11.59 -3.92 -6.18
CA ILE A 309 -13.05 -3.97 -6.34
C ILE A 309 -13.46 -3.29 -7.67
N ALA A 310 -12.92 -2.10 -7.96
CA ALA A 310 -13.21 -1.37 -9.18
C ALA A 310 -12.84 -2.17 -10.44
N ARG A 311 -11.66 -2.81 -10.43
CA ARG A 311 -11.22 -3.68 -11.52
C ARG A 311 -12.16 -4.88 -11.72
N THR A 312 -12.62 -5.50 -10.63
CA THR A 312 -13.56 -6.62 -10.68
C THR A 312 -14.92 -6.20 -11.23
N TYR A 313 -15.49 -5.07 -10.77
CA TYR A 313 -16.73 -4.52 -11.32
C TYR A 313 -16.58 -4.12 -12.80
N SER A 314 -15.43 -3.60 -13.21
CA SER A 314 -15.15 -3.30 -14.62
C SER A 314 -15.17 -4.55 -15.49
N GLN A 315 -14.67 -5.68 -15.02
CA GLN A 315 -14.73 -6.97 -15.74
C GLN A 315 -16.15 -7.53 -15.78
N LEU A 316 -16.95 -7.27 -14.74
CA LEU A 316 -18.38 -7.60 -14.72
C LEU A 316 -19.25 -6.67 -15.59
N GLY A 317 -18.71 -5.58 -16.15
CA GLY A 317 -19.44 -4.55 -16.87
C GLY A 317 -20.27 -3.63 -15.97
N GLU A 318 -20.07 -3.69 -14.66
CA GLU A 318 -20.78 -2.87 -13.67
C GLU A 318 -20.05 -1.51 -13.42
N PHE A 319 -19.96 -0.71 -14.49
CA PHE A 319 -19.12 0.50 -14.51
C PHE A 319 -19.47 1.55 -13.47
N PHE A 320 -20.75 1.67 -13.06
CA PHE A 320 -21.12 2.60 -11.99
C PHE A 320 -20.57 2.18 -10.63
N ALA A 321 -20.55 0.88 -10.35
CA ALA A 321 -19.94 0.35 -9.15
C ALA A 321 -18.40 0.50 -9.20
N ALA A 322 -17.80 0.25 -10.36
CA ALA A 322 -16.39 0.45 -10.61
C ALA A 322 -15.98 1.91 -10.36
N ALA A 323 -16.68 2.88 -10.97
CA ALA A 323 -16.39 4.31 -10.81
C ALA A 323 -16.43 4.75 -9.34
N ARG A 324 -17.47 4.34 -8.60
CA ARG A 324 -17.59 4.66 -7.16
C ARG A 324 -16.41 4.14 -6.34
N ASN A 325 -15.85 2.98 -6.69
CA ASN A 325 -14.70 2.44 -5.97
C ASN A 325 -13.40 3.16 -6.34
N VAL A 326 -13.19 3.55 -7.61
CA VAL A 326 -12.05 4.43 -7.94
C VAL A 326 -12.18 5.78 -7.24
N GLN A 327 -13.39 6.35 -7.17
CA GLN A 327 -13.61 7.60 -6.42
C GLN A 327 -13.26 7.46 -4.93
N LYS A 328 -13.58 6.32 -4.29
CA LYS A 328 -13.15 6.03 -2.91
C LYS A 328 -11.62 5.90 -2.79
N ALA A 329 -10.97 5.29 -3.77
CA ALA A 329 -9.51 5.25 -3.79
C ALA A 329 -8.92 6.67 -3.90
N LEU A 330 -9.52 7.55 -4.72
CA LEU A 330 -9.16 8.97 -4.84
C LEU A 330 -9.45 9.81 -3.58
N GLU A 331 -10.31 9.36 -2.66
CA GLU A 331 -10.44 9.99 -1.33
C GLU A 331 -9.18 9.78 -0.47
N TYR A 332 -8.48 8.66 -0.68
CA TYR A 332 -7.23 8.34 0.03
C TYR A 332 -6.01 8.90 -0.69
N GLU A 333 -6.01 8.86 -2.02
CA GLU A 333 -4.92 9.34 -2.88
C GLU A 333 -5.39 10.36 -3.92
N PRO A 334 -5.80 11.55 -3.49
CA PRO A 334 -6.41 12.52 -4.40
C PRO A 334 -5.45 13.11 -5.45
N THR A 335 -4.15 12.90 -5.31
CA THR A 335 -3.10 13.37 -6.25
C THR A 335 -2.59 12.27 -7.18
N ASN A 336 -3.09 11.05 -7.06
CA ASN A 336 -2.63 9.92 -7.88
C ASN A 336 -3.24 9.97 -9.29
N ALA A 337 -2.46 10.43 -10.26
CA ALA A 337 -2.88 10.62 -11.65
C ALA A 337 -3.33 9.30 -12.32
N ASP A 338 -2.78 8.15 -11.93
CA ASP A 338 -3.20 6.85 -12.48
C ASP A 338 -4.67 6.52 -12.14
N LEU A 339 -5.12 6.86 -10.92
CA LEU A 339 -6.53 6.68 -10.54
C LEU A 339 -7.47 7.56 -11.37
N TYR A 340 -7.05 8.76 -11.76
CA TYR A 340 -7.83 9.58 -12.70
C TYR A 340 -7.89 8.92 -14.07
N GLY A 341 -6.80 8.37 -14.57
CA GLY A 341 -6.78 7.60 -15.82
C GLY A 341 -7.72 6.39 -15.79
N GLN A 342 -7.67 5.61 -14.72
CA GLN A 342 -8.57 4.47 -14.52
C GLN A 342 -10.04 4.93 -14.47
N LEU A 343 -10.35 6.02 -13.79
CA LEU A 343 -11.70 6.60 -13.76
C LEU A 343 -12.16 7.06 -15.14
N GLY A 344 -11.27 7.70 -15.91
CA GLY A 344 -11.50 8.10 -17.30
C GLY A 344 -11.88 6.91 -18.19
N ILE A 345 -11.14 5.80 -18.11
CA ILE A 345 -11.47 4.56 -18.83
C ILE A 345 -12.84 4.00 -18.43
N ILE A 346 -13.15 3.99 -17.13
CA ILE A 346 -14.44 3.50 -16.63
C ILE A 346 -15.58 4.39 -17.13
N TYR A 347 -15.42 5.70 -17.11
CA TYR A 347 -16.40 6.65 -17.65
C TYR A 347 -16.57 6.48 -19.16
N PHE A 348 -15.48 6.33 -19.91
CA PHE A 348 -15.53 5.99 -21.34
C PHE A 348 -16.33 4.72 -21.61
N ARG A 349 -16.07 3.64 -20.89
CA ARG A 349 -16.78 2.35 -21.03
C ARG A 349 -18.25 2.45 -20.61
N SER A 350 -18.59 3.28 -19.66
CA SER A 350 -19.97 3.57 -19.26
C SER A 350 -20.70 4.55 -20.18
N ARG A 351 -20.03 5.03 -21.25
CA ARG A 351 -20.51 6.05 -22.20
C ARG A 351 -20.73 7.43 -21.55
N ASN A 352 -20.10 7.69 -20.42
CA ASN A 352 -20.00 9.02 -19.82
C ASN A 352 -18.77 9.75 -20.42
N TYR A 353 -18.86 10.09 -21.70
CA TYR A 353 -17.72 10.66 -22.44
C TYR A 353 -17.32 12.04 -21.91
N GLU A 354 -18.29 12.87 -21.54
CA GLU A 354 -18.01 14.20 -20.98
C GLU A 354 -17.27 14.13 -19.65
N GLY A 355 -17.71 13.24 -18.76
CA GLY A 355 -17.02 13.00 -17.48
C GLY A 355 -15.61 12.42 -17.66
N SER A 356 -15.38 11.61 -18.71
CA SER A 356 -14.07 11.02 -18.97
C SER A 356 -13.03 12.07 -19.37
N ILE A 357 -13.40 13.18 -20.03
CA ILE A 357 -12.49 14.26 -20.41
C ILE A 357 -11.74 14.81 -19.21
N PHE A 358 -12.46 15.26 -18.18
CA PHE A 358 -11.83 15.85 -16.99
C PHE A 358 -10.92 14.84 -16.26
N SER A 359 -11.32 13.56 -16.24
CA SER A 359 -10.51 12.53 -15.61
C SER A 359 -9.21 12.26 -16.41
N PHE A 360 -9.30 12.16 -17.75
CA PHE A 360 -8.13 11.97 -18.60
C PHE A 360 -7.21 13.20 -18.59
N GLU A 361 -7.75 14.40 -18.61
CA GLU A 361 -6.97 15.64 -18.54
C GLU A 361 -6.12 15.67 -17.28
N CYS A 362 -6.71 15.39 -16.11
CA CYS A 362 -5.97 15.29 -14.85
C CYS A 362 -4.91 14.18 -14.90
N ALA A 363 -5.19 13.03 -15.54
CA ALA A 363 -4.27 11.92 -15.62
C ALA A 363 -3.03 12.21 -16.49
N ILE A 364 -3.22 12.92 -17.60
CA ILE A 364 -2.23 13.10 -18.67
C ILE A 364 -1.52 14.45 -18.54
N ARG A 365 -2.29 15.55 -18.46
CA ARG A 365 -1.77 16.91 -18.41
C ARG A 365 -1.54 17.42 -16.99
N GLY A 366 -2.23 16.79 -16.03
CA GLY A 366 -2.37 17.29 -14.67
C GLY A 366 -3.52 18.29 -14.57
N CYS A 367 -3.89 18.61 -13.36
CA CYS A 367 -4.97 19.58 -13.07
C CYS A 367 -4.81 20.15 -11.67
N GLU A 368 -5.43 21.31 -11.44
CA GLU A 368 -5.41 21.98 -10.14
C GLU A 368 -6.77 22.58 -9.79
N GLY A 369 -6.92 23.01 -8.55
CA GLY A 369 -8.13 23.70 -8.09
C GLY A 369 -9.42 22.92 -8.32
N GLU A 370 -10.43 23.57 -8.87
CA GLU A 370 -11.75 22.97 -9.15
C GLU A 370 -11.69 21.84 -10.20
N GLU A 371 -10.75 21.88 -11.13
CA GLU A 371 -10.57 20.86 -12.16
C GLU A 371 -10.25 19.49 -11.55
N SER A 372 -9.47 19.47 -10.47
CA SER A 372 -9.17 18.24 -9.76
C SER A 372 -10.41 17.55 -9.16
N CYS A 373 -11.43 18.34 -8.81
CA CYS A 373 -12.70 17.81 -8.34
C CYS A 373 -13.59 17.30 -9.48
N LEU A 374 -13.60 18.02 -10.60
CA LEU A 374 -14.29 17.56 -11.82
C LEU A 374 -13.68 16.25 -12.32
N GLY A 375 -12.34 16.14 -12.32
CA GLY A 375 -11.61 14.92 -12.67
C GLY A 375 -11.96 13.73 -11.78
N ARG A 376 -12.31 13.95 -10.51
CA ARG A 376 -12.83 12.93 -9.60
C ARG A 376 -14.33 12.61 -9.79
N GLY A 377 -14.99 13.24 -10.77
CA GLY A 377 -16.40 13.05 -11.06
C GLY A 377 -17.34 13.80 -10.09
N LEU A 378 -16.86 14.85 -9.46
CA LEU A 378 -17.66 15.76 -8.62
C LEU A 378 -18.12 16.96 -9.47
N GLU A 379 -19.26 17.57 -9.14
CA GLU A 379 -19.72 18.78 -9.81
C GLU A 379 -18.87 20.02 -9.46
N ARG A 380 -18.23 19.99 -8.29
CA ARG A 380 -17.31 21.02 -7.77
C ARG A 380 -16.56 20.46 -6.55
N CYS A 381 -15.59 21.20 -6.04
CA CYS A 381 -14.99 20.90 -4.75
C CYS A 381 -15.97 21.16 -3.59
N PHE A 382 -15.92 20.31 -2.57
CA PHE A 382 -16.70 20.41 -1.33
C PHE A 382 -15.77 20.29 -0.12
N PRO A 383 -15.00 21.35 0.22
CA PRO A 383 -14.03 21.31 1.31
C PRO A 383 -14.64 20.94 2.67
N ASP A 384 -15.89 21.39 2.92
CA ASP A 384 -16.63 21.08 4.15
C ASP A 384 -16.93 19.57 4.33
N LEU A 385 -16.90 18.81 3.23
CA LEU A 385 -17.09 17.37 3.18
C LEU A 385 -15.77 16.60 3.00
N GLY A 386 -14.64 17.30 3.03
CA GLY A 386 -13.31 16.68 2.84
C GLY A 386 -12.82 16.58 1.40
N PHE A 387 -13.65 16.99 0.41
CA PHE A 387 -13.25 17.03 -1.00
C PHE A 387 -12.56 18.35 -1.35
N ASN A 388 -11.31 18.47 -0.89
CA ASN A 388 -10.48 19.64 -1.15
C ASN A 388 -9.97 19.65 -2.59
N PRO A 389 -9.76 20.85 -3.18
CA PRO A 389 -8.98 20.97 -4.40
C PRO A 389 -7.54 20.51 -4.15
N VAL A 390 -6.94 19.84 -5.13
CA VAL A 390 -5.58 19.35 -5.08
C VAL A 390 -4.85 19.68 -6.38
N GLU A 391 -3.53 19.66 -6.36
CA GLU A 391 -2.69 19.72 -7.54
C GLU A 391 -2.32 18.29 -7.94
N VAL A 392 -2.62 17.92 -9.17
CA VAL A 392 -2.30 16.61 -9.75
C VAL A 392 -1.26 16.81 -10.83
N THR A 393 -0.12 16.14 -10.71
CA THR A 393 0.89 16.13 -11.77
C THR A 393 0.53 15.06 -12.79
N GLY A 394 0.39 15.43 -14.05
CA GLY A 394 0.10 14.50 -15.14
C GLY A 394 1.22 13.48 -15.36
N GLN A 395 0.85 12.34 -15.89
CA GLN A 395 1.78 11.24 -16.18
C GLN A 395 2.28 11.33 -17.61
N ALA A 396 3.59 11.16 -17.80
CA ALA A 396 4.17 11.01 -19.11
C ALA A 396 3.67 9.73 -19.81
N ILE A 397 3.70 9.75 -21.15
CA ILE A 397 3.33 8.59 -21.93
C ILE A 397 4.33 7.43 -21.71
N SER A 398 3.81 6.23 -21.55
CA SER A 398 4.55 5.00 -21.28
C SER A 398 3.69 3.80 -21.69
N PRO A 399 4.21 2.57 -21.73
CA PRO A 399 3.40 1.38 -22.00
C PRO A 399 2.18 1.23 -21.09
N ASN A 400 2.25 1.70 -19.85
CA ASN A 400 1.15 1.62 -18.91
C ASN A 400 0.13 2.76 -19.05
N THR A 401 0.54 3.92 -19.54
CA THR A 401 -0.30 5.12 -19.60
C THR A 401 -0.81 5.43 -21.01
N ILE A 402 -0.23 4.86 -22.07
CA ILE A 402 -0.62 5.12 -23.46
C ILE A 402 -2.11 4.89 -23.72
N VAL A 403 -2.73 3.97 -22.98
CA VAL A 403 -4.17 3.69 -23.05
C VAL A 403 -5.00 4.92 -22.69
N TYR A 404 -4.55 5.74 -21.75
CA TYR A 404 -5.22 6.98 -21.37
C TYR A 404 -5.14 8.01 -22.51
N TYR A 405 -3.97 8.12 -23.15
CA TYR A 405 -3.72 9.05 -24.23
C TYR A 405 -4.60 8.77 -25.45
N TYR A 406 -4.50 7.58 -26.06
CA TYR A 406 -5.29 7.30 -27.26
C TYR A 406 -6.80 7.25 -27.00
N THR A 407 -7.23 6.86 -25.78
CA THR A 407 -8.64 6.88 -25.41
C THR A 407 -9.13 8.34 -25.27
N TYR A 408 -8.34 9.21 -24.63
CA TYR A 408 -8.65 10.64 -24.49
C TYR A 408 -8.78 11.31 -25.85
N GLY A 409 -7.77 11.15 -26.72
CA GLY A 409 -7.83 11.68 -28.09
C GLY A 409 -9.06 11.19 -28.85
N SER A 410 -9.41 9.91 -28.72
CA SER A 410 -10.62 9.34 -29.36
C SER A 410 -11.91 9.95 -28.82
N VAL A 411 -11.99 10.22 -27.51
CA VAL A 411 -13.15 10.90 -26.89
C VAL A 411 -13.27 12.33 -27.39
N LEU A 412 -12.19 13.08 -27.44
CA LEU A 412 -12.16 14.45 -27.96
C LEU A 412 -12.60 14.51 -29.42
N ALA A 413 -12.05 13.64 -30.26
CA ALA A 413 -12.44 13.53 -31.68
C ALA A 413 -13.93 13.22 -31.82
N ALA A 414 -14.43 12.20 -31.10
CA ALA A 414 -15.83 11.77 -31.16
C ALA A 414 -16.83 12.82 -30.68
N LEU A 415 -16.45 13.64 -29.70
CA LEU A 415 -17.28 14.73 -29.17
C LEU A 415 -17.16 16.03 -29.96
N SER A 416 -16.18 16.16 -30.87
CA SER A 416 -15.96 17.36 -31.66
C SER A 416 -17.15 17.67 -32.56
N ARG A 417 -17.50 18.95 -32.64
CA ARG A 417 -18.57 19.52 -33.50
C ARG A 417 -18.06 20.82 -34.12
N GLN A 418 -18.67 21.28 -35.21
CA GLN A 418 -18.26 22.52 -35.88
C GLN A 418 -18.29 23.78 -34.98
N ARG A 419 -19.07 23.76 -33.90
CA ARG A 419 -19.18 24.91 -32.96
C ARG A 419 -18.39 24.68 -31.66
N ASP A 420 -18.03 23.46 -31.35
CA ASP A 420 -17.23 23.01 -30.20
C ASP A 420 -16.23 22.03 -30.72
N ASN A 421 -15.17 22.55 -31.31
CA ASN A 421 -14.14 21.74 -31.95
C ASN A 421 -13.01 21.43 -30.96
N LYS A 422 -12.81 20.16 -30.66
CA LYS A 422 -11.75 19.63 -29.80
C LYS A 422 -10.68 18.86 -30.62
N CYS A 423 -10.78 18.95 -31.97
CA CYS A 423 -9.89 18.20 -32.84
C CYS A 423 -8.44 18.67 -32.78
N ASP A 424 -8.20 19.97 -32.51
CA ASP A 424 -6.83 20.48 -32.39
C ASP A 424 -6.10 19.77 -31.23
N GLU A 425 -6.77 19.66 -30.08
CA GLU A 425 -6.23 18.92 -28.93
C GLU A 425 -6.16 17.41 -29.17
N ALA A 426 -7.19 16.83 -29.81
CA ALA A 426 -7.17 15.41 -30.16
C ALA A 426 -5.98 15.05 -31.05
N THR A 427 -5.67 15.89 -32.05
CA THR A 427 -4.54 15.69 -32.97
C THR A 427 -3.21 15.79 -32.25
N GLU A 428 -3.04 16.77 -31.34
CA GLU A 428 -1.83 16.89 -30.51
C GLU A 428 -1.56 15.59 -29.72
N ILE A 429 -2.59 15.03 -29.12
CA ILE A 429 -2.47 13.77 -28.35
C ILE A 429 -2.15 12.59 -29.27
N PHE A 430 -2.77 12.50 -30.45
CA PHE A 430 -2.47 11.44 -31.41
C PHE A 430 -1.04 11.54 -31.95
N ASP A 431 -0.52 12.76 -32.15
CA ASP A 431 0.86 13.00 -32.52
C ASP A 431 1.82 12.50 -31.42
N GLU A 432 1.53 12.77 -30.13
CA GLU A 432 2.30 12.24 -29.01
C GLU A 432 2.31 10.71 -28.99
N VAL A 433 1.14 10.07 -29.15
CA VAL A 433 1.04 8.60 -29.22
C VAL A 433 1.87 8.05 -30.38
N THR A 434 1.78 8.64 -31.55
CA THR A 434 2.50 8.20 -32.74
C THR A 434 4.00 8.39 -32.60
N ALA A 435 4.43 9.50 -31.98
CA ALA A 435 5.85 9.77 -31.67
C ALA A 435 6.40 8.70 -30.71
N GLU A 436 5.66 8.37 -29.65
CA GLU A 436 6.07 7.34 -28.67
C GLU A 436 6.17 5.96 -29.30
N LEU A 437 5.17 5.56 -30.08
CA LEU A 437 5.20 4.27 -30.81
C LEU A 437 6.38 4.17 -31.79
N THR A 438 6.85 5.31 -32.31
CA THR A 438 7.97 5.37 -33.23
C THR A 438 9.31 5.35 -32.49
N ALA A 439 9.39 6.01 -31.36
CA ALA A 439 10.58 6.08 -30.52
C ALA A 439 10.91 4.75 -29.84
N ASN A 440 9.87 4.04 -29.40
CA ASN A 440 9.97 2.82 -28.56
C ASN A 440 9.21 1.62 -29.19
N PRO A 441 9.54 1.18 -30.43
CA PRO A 441 8.73 0.18 -31.14
C PRO A 441 8.63 -1.17 -30.44
N ASP A 442 9.69 -1.59 -29.74
CA ASP A 442 9.75 -2.90 -29.05
C ASP A 442 8.87 -2.93 -27.80
N ALA A 443 8.71 -1.79 -27.13
CA ALA A 443 7.87 -1.67 -25.94
C ALA A 443 6.37 -1.85 -26.23
N TYR A 444 5.97 -1.69 -27.49
CA TYR A 444 4.58 -1.75 -27.96
C TYR A 444 4.36 -2.85 -29.02
N ALA A 445 5.28 -3.80 -29.14
CA ALA A 445 5.18 -4.86 -30.17
C ALA A 445 3.82 -5.57 -30.13
N ASP A 446 3.36 -5.87 -28.91
CA ASP A 446 2.02 -6.41 -28.67
C ASP A 446 0.99 -5.28 -28.60
N GLY A 447 0.11 -5.18 -29.60
CA GLY A 447 -0.98 -4.20 -29.62
C GLY A 447 -0.73 -2.94 -30.45
N ARG A 448 0.46 -2.74 -31.03
CA ARG A 448 0.80 -1.56 -31.85
C ARG A 448 -0.21 -1.32 -32.97
N GLU A 449 -0.58 -2.38 -33.72
CA GLU A 449 -1.52 -2.25 -34.84
C GLU A 449 -2.90 -1.75 -34.36
N THR A 450 -3.35 -2.21 -33.22
CA THR A 450 -4.61 -1.77 -32.61
C THR A 450 -4.55 -0.29 -32.22
N ILE A 451 -3.47 0.15 -31.56
CA ILE A 451 -3.31 1.55 -31.16
C ILE A 451 -3.27 2.45 -32.41
N VAL A 452 -2.50 2.08 -33.45
CA VAL A 452 -2.44 2.83 -34.70
C VAL A 452 -3.81 2.92 -35.36
N SER A 453 -4.58 1.82 -35.39
CA SER A 453 -5.93 1.84 -35.95
C SER A 453 -6.89 2.77 -35.20
N ILE A 454 -6.77 2.85 -33.86
CA ILE A 454 -7.58 3.76 -33.03
C ILE A 454 -7.21 5.22 -33.33
N VAL A 455 -5.91 5.53 -33.38
CA VAL A 455 -5.42 6.87 -33.72
C VAL A 455 -5.92 7.31 -35.11
N GLN A 456 -5.72 6.48 -36.12
CA GLN A 456 -6.18 6.77 -37.49
C GLN A 456 -7.69 7.04 -37.56
N ALA A 457 -8.48 6.22 -36.86
CA ALA A 457 -9.94 6.45 -36.83
C ALA A 457 -10.31 7.79 -36.19
N GLY A 458 -9.58 8.23 -35.16
CA GLY A 458 -9.77 9.53 -34.53
C GLY A 458 -9.36 10.69 -35.44
N GLU A 459 -8.22 10.56 -36.15
CA GLU A 459 -7.76 11.53 -37.14
C GLU A 459 -8.75 11.68 -38.30
N GLU A 460 -9.26 10.58 -38.85
CA GLU A 460 -10.28 10.59 -39.91
C GLU A 460 -11.57 11.35 -39.50
N ILE A 461 -12.00 11.23 -38.23
CA ILE A 461 -13.12 12.00 -37.69
C ILE A 461 -12.81 13.48 -37.74
N CYS A 462 -11.62 13.88 -37.28
CA CYS A 462 -11.21 15.29 -37.26
C CYS A 462 -11.02 15.88 -38.67
N GLU A 463 -10.44 15.13 -39.60
CA GLU A 463 -10.31 15.54 -41.02
C GLU A 463 -11.68 15.71 -41.69
N SER A 464 -12.63 14.79 -41.44
CA SER A 464 -14.00 14.89 -41.95
C SER A 464 -14.71 16.11 -41.42
N LEU A 465 -14.52 16.46 -40.15
CA LEU A 465 -15.09 17.65 -39.54
C LEU A 465 -14.50 18.91 -40.18
N ALA A 466 -13.20 18.96 -40.38
CA ALA A 466 -12.50 20.09 -41.03
C ALA A 466 -12.94 20.28 -42.49
N ALA A 467 -13.19 19.18 -43.21
CA ALA A 467 -13.68 19.21 -44.60
C ALA A 467 -15.19 19.58 -44.70
N GLY A 468 -15.90 19.74 -43.57
CA GLY A 468 -17.32 20.01 -43.53
C GLY A 468 -18.20 18.87 -44.04
N VAL A 469 -17.65 17.65 -44.07
CA VAL A 469 -18.38 16.43 -44.43
C VAL A 469 -19.18 15.97 -43.21
N PRO A 470 -20.49 15.63 -43.35
CA PRO A 470 -21.23 15.10 -42.22
C PRO A 470 -20.59 13.85 -41.69
N ILE A 471 -20.22 13.83 -40.41
CA ILE A 471 -19.77 12.59 -39.73
C ILE A 471 -20.93 11.59 -39.86
N PRO A 472 -20.71 10.36 -40.32
CA PRO A 472 -21.74 9.34 -40.40
C PRO A 472 -22.40 9.20 -39.04
N THR A 473 -23.64 9.66 -38.91
CA THR A 473 -24.43 9.40 -37.68
C THR A 473 -24.73 7.91 -37.66
N SER A 474 -24.44 7.25 -36.58
CA SER A 474 -24.62 5.82 -36.31
C SER A 474 -26.07 5.38 -36.54
N GLY A 475 -26.44 5.25 -37.79
CA GLY A 475 -27.72 4.71 -38.29
C GLY A 475 -27.55 3.61 -39.34
N ASP A 476 -26.34 3.44 -39.85
CA ASP A 476 -26.00 2.34 -40.74
C ASP A 476 -25.18 1.31 -39.96
N GLU A 477 -25.71 0.12 -39.77
CA GLU A 477 -25.15 -0.97 -38.96
C GLU A 477 -23.79 -1.49 -39.44
N SER A 478 -23.12 -0.80 -40.36
CA SER A 478 -21.83 -1.22 -40.94
C SER A 478 -20.60 -0.48 -40.46
N VAL A 479 -20.73 0.60 -39.65
CA VAL A 479 -19.58 1.32 -39.07
C VAL A 479 -19.86 1.57 -37.59
N THR A 480 -19.86 0.53 -36.80
CA THR A 480 -19.70 0.64 -35.34
C THR A 480 -18.21 0.88 -35.07
N ALA A 481 -17.83 2.11 -34.78
CA ALA A 481 -16.52 2.46 -34.22
C ALA A 481 -16.27 1.83 -32.82
N THR A 482 -17.02 0.80 -32.48
CA THR A 482 -17.03 0.16 -31.17
C THR A 482 -16.49 -1.28 -31.12
N PRO A 483 -16.23 -2.03 -32.22
CA PRO A 483 -15.76 -3.40 -32.07
C PRO A 483 -14.26 -3.55 -31.75
N ALA A 484 -13.45 -2.53 -32.02
CA ALA A 484 -11.99 -2.64 -31.84
C ALA A 484 -11.53 -2.46 -30.37
N LEU A 485 -12.32 -1.79 -29.54
CA LEU A 485 -11.96 -1.47 -28.16
C LEU A 485 -12.36 -2.55 -27.14
N GLU A 486 -13.27 -3.44 -27.48
CA GLU A 486 -13.67 -4.53 -26.57
C GLU A 486 -12.66 -5.68 -26.49
N GLY A 487 -11.77 -5.82 -27.47
CA GLY A 487 -10.78 -6.90 -27.55
C GLY A 487 -9.34 -6.51 -27.16
N ALA A 488 -9.04 -5.21 -27.06
CA ALA A 488 -7.70 -4.70 -26.84
C ALA A 488 -7.49 -4.14 -25.44
N MET A 489 -7.95 -4.83 -24.43
CA MET A 489 -7.39 -4.61 -23.10
C MET A 489 -6.08 -5.40 -23.02
N ILE A 490 -4.97 -4.73 -23.31
CA ILE A 490 -3.72 -5.06 -22.66
C ILE A 490 -4.09 -5.10 -21.19
N ASP A 491 -3.93 -6.26 -20.58
CA ASP A 491 -4.16 -6.44 -19.15
C ASP A 491 -3.15 -5.57 -18.41
N VAL A 492 -3.54 -4.31 -18.13
CA VAL A 492 -2.77 -3.37 -17.27
C VAL A 492 -2.77 -3.90 -15.83
N THR A 493 -3.06 -5.19 -15.67
CA THR A 493 -2.96 -5.94 -14.43
C THR A 493 -1.57 -6.57 -14.24
N ALA A 494 -0.53 -6.09 -14.88
CA ALA A 494 0.79 -6.30 -14.33
C ALA A 494 0.77 -5.59 -12.96
N THR A 495 0.24 -6.27 -11.97
CA THR A 495 0.57 -5.98 -10.59
C THR A 495 2.08 -5.91 -10.55
N PRO A 496 2.70 -4.83 -10.04
CA PRO A 496 4.08 -4.92 -9.67
C PRO A 496 4.18 -6.18 -8.80
N THR A 497 4.96 -7.11 -9.25
CA THR A 497 5.44 -8.23 -8.44
C THR A 497 6.05 -7.60 -7.19
N PRO A 498 5.67 -8.04 -5.98
CA PRO A 498 6.36 -7.63 -4.78
C PRO A 498 7.79 -8.00 -4.88
#